data_6c2c54d506ef79c0532415146387a536
#
_entry.id   6c2c54d506ef79c0532415146387a536
#
_cell.length_a   1.000
_cell.length_b   1.000
_cell.length_c   1.000
_cell.angle_alpha   90.00
_cell.angle_beta   90.00
_cell.angle_gamma   90.00
#
_symmetry.space_group_name_H-M   'P 1'
#
loop_
_entity.id
_entity.type
_entity.pdbx_description
1 polymer ?
#
loop_
_entity_poly.entity_id
_entity_poly.type
_entity_poly.pdbx_seq_one_letter_code
_entity_poly.pdbx_strand_id
1 'polypeptide(L)'
;MFEKTKGKVLAAVMAVAMAMTVLPTGVVEANAAQTNKVLETNVDFKKNMQSGDESNVNLGFYLANAETDVTFGKTYEVQTKIYVPAQYFDKGGSLWVNPSLFFWTGDDWETDSGYARNESGMFYDKKSEGVTKTGDFYVVDAKIPMETCYDESGDKIDFPTGSGKISTDLFVVGENAAYKGSIYFDDAALVVDGNVLLSNDFESGKVNACTYTMNQSEKKHTPKVVGFTGKALDVAKKTLTIKAGKKATIKAATMPNSKVTYKTSNKKVATVTNKGVVKGVKKGKAVITVKANGKTVKVKITVK
;
A
#
# COMPACT_ATOMS: atom_id res chain seq x y z
N MET A 1 -17.96 33.82 36.55
CA MET A 1 -17.07 34.67 35.76
C MET A 1 -16.04 33.81 35.04
N PHE A 2 -16.52 32.90 34.19
CA PHE A 2 -15.70 32.09 33.30
C PHE A 2 -16.56 31.76 32.04
N GLU A 3 -16.81 32.78 31.28
CA GLU A 3 -17.29 32.67 29.91
C GLU A 3 -16.46 33.59 29.04
N LYS A 4 -16.02 33.10 27.90
CA LYS A 4 -15.29 33.80 26.82
C LYS A 4 -13.83 33.40 26.65
N THR A 5 -13.55 32.12 26.29
CA THR A 5 -12.34 31.84 25.54
C THR A 5 -12.50 30.53 24.69
N LYS A 6 -13.70 30.26 24.18
CA LYS A 6 -13.95 29.16 23.24
C LYS A 6 -14.23 29.62 21.80
N GLY A 7 -13.62 30.69 21.36
CA GLY A 7 -13.97 31.27 20.07
C GLY A 7 -12.84 31.81 19.23
N LYS A 8 -11.63 31.27 19.27
CA LYS A 8 -10.54 31.78 18.40
C LYS A 8 -9.43 30.78 18.05
N VAL A 9 -9.68 29.52 18.03
CA VAL A 9 -8.71 28.52 17.49
C VAL A 9 -9.24 27.79 16.25
N LEU A 10 -10.43 28.16 15.76
CA LEU A 10 -11.07 27.49 14.61
C LEU A 10 -11.01 28.30 13.32
N ALA A 11 -9.96 29.07 13.08
CA ALA A 11 -9.89 29.89 11.87
C ALA A 11 -8.49 29.95 11.24
N ALA A 12 -7.80 28.82 11.13
CA ALA A 12 -6.56 28.75 10.36
C ALA A 12 -6.28 27.35 9.79
N VAL A 13 -7.30 26.59 9.42
CA VAL A 13 -7.15 25.47 8.49
C VAL A 13 -7.89 25.85 7.22
N MET A 14 -7.30 26.77 6.47
CA MET A 14 -7.78 27.08 5.14
C MET A 14 -7.45 25.93 4.19
N ALA A 15 -8.52 25.39 3.64
CA ALA A 15 -8.69 24.71 2.38
C ALA A 15 -7.48 24.80 1.44
N VAL A 16 -6.70 23.73 1.39
CA VAL A 16 -6.08 23.33 0.15
C VAL A 16 -7.03 22.31 -0.46
N ALA A 17 -8.00 22.79 -1.23
CA ALA A 17 -8.76 21.96 -2.13
C ALA A 17 -7.76 21.36 -3.13
N MET A 18 -7.29 20.14 -2.86
CA MET A 18 -6.67 19.33 -3.91
C MET A 18 -7.80 18.91 -4.82
N ALA A 19 -7.74 19.33 -6.08
CA ALA A 19 -8.54 18.75 -7.13
C ALA A 19 -8.16 17.26 -7.22
N MET A 20 -8.90 16.41 -6.54
CA MET A 20 -8.87 14.98 -6.77
C MET A 20 -9.58 14.74 -8.08
N THR A 21 -8.83 14.49 -9.13
CA THR A 21 -9.39 13.92 -10.35
C THR A 21 -9.83 12.49 -9.99
N VAL A 22 -11.14 12.28 -9.93
CA VAL A 22 -11.73 10.94 -9.90
C VAL A 22 -11.28 10.26 -11.19
N LEU A 23 -10.33 9.35 -11.09
CA LEU A 23 -9.94 8.53 -12.23
C LEU A 23 -11.04 7.48 -12.47
N PRO A 24 -11.50 7.32 -13.71
CA PRO A 24 -12.48 6.30 -14.04
C PRO A 24 -11.88 4.91 -13.79
N THR A 25 -12.76 3.99 -13.38
CA THR A 25 -12.53 2.56 -13.17
C THR A 25 -11.56 1.96 -14.19
N GLY A 26 -10.34 1.74 -13.80
CA GLY A 26 -9.34 1.11 -14.66
C GLY A 26 -7.96 1.43 -14.14
N VAL A 27 -7.22 0.38 -13.82
CA VAL A 27 -5.76 0.33 -13.69
C VAL A 27 -5.09 1.70 -13.74
N VAL A 28 -4.47 2.14 -12.66
CA VAL A 28 -3.56 3.29 -12.69
C VAL A 28 -2.62 3.08 -13.88
N GLU A 29 -2.86 3.78 -14.99
CA GLU A 29 -1.92 3.79 -16.10
C GLU A 29 -0.69 4.54 -15.61
N ALA A 30 0.41 3.80 -15.46
CA ALA A 30 1.69 4.37 -15.15
C ALA A 30 2.07 5.39 -16.24
N ASN A 31 2.00 6.67 -15.91
CA ASN A 31 2.36 7.76 -16.80
C ASN A 31 3.86 7.68 -17.12
N ALA A 32 4.25 7.99 -18.34
CA ALA A 32 5.61 7.80 -18.89
C ALA A 32 6.70 8.68 -18.25
N ALA A 33 6.39 9.43 -17.21
CA ALA A 33 7.31 10.35 -16.51
C ALA A 33 7.36 10.09 -14.99
N GLN A 34 7.05 8.88 -14.54
CA GLN A 34 7.16 8.55 -13.11
C GLN A 34 8.60 8.74 -12.61
N THR A 35 8.76 9.62 -11.65
CA THR A 35 10.06 9.92 -11.03
C THR A 35 10.52 8.83 -10.06
N ASN A 36 9.70 7.81 -9.86
CA ASN A 36 9.89 6.71 -8.90
C ASN A 36 10.12 7.23 -7.47
N LYS A 37 9.22 8.04 -6.98
CA LYS A 37 9.22 8.47 -5.59
C LYS A 37 8.45 7.49 -4.73
N VAL A 38 8.88 7.38 -3.48
CA VAL A 38 8.27 6.53 -2.47
C VAL A 38 8.31 7.23 -1.13
N LEU A 39 7.45 6.84 -0.21
CA LEU A 39 7.55 7.29 1.17
C LEU A 39 8.62 6.47 1.90
N GLU A 40 9.64 7.11 2.42
CA GLU A 40 10.69 6.49 3.22
C GLU A 40 10.41 6.69 4.71
N THR A 41 10.40 5.61 5.44
CA THR A 41 10.47 5.59 6.90
C THR A 41 11.81 5.03 7.33
N ASN A 42 12.66 5.86 7.94
CA ASN A 42 13.96 5.44 8.45
C ASN A 42 13.86 5.11 9.93
N VAL A 43 14.19 3.90 10.29
CA VAL A 43 14.04 3.37 11.66
C VAL A 43 15.37 2.90 12.24
N ASP A 44 15.49 3.06 13.53
CA ASP A 44 16.50 2.41 14.36
C ASP A 44 15.77 1.82 15.56
N PHE A 45 15.49 0.52 15.51
CA PHE A 45 14.68 -0.15 16.52
C PHE A 45 15.21 0.03 17.95
N LYS A 46 16.54 0.10 18.11
CA LYS A 46 17.15 0.38 19.42
C LYS A 46 16.86 1.77 19.97
N LYS A 47 16.58 2.74 19.08
CA LYS A 47 16.37 4.14 19.46
C LYS A 47 14.90 4.56 19.45
N ASN A 48 14.09 3.88 18.63
CA ASN A 48 12.70 4.23 18.36
C ASN A 48 11.70 3.30 19.05
N MET A 49 12.17 2.37 19.89
CA MET A 49 11.32 1.45 20.62
C MET A 49 10.39 2.20 21.58
N GLN A 50 9.17 1.72 21.70
CA GLN A 50 8.23 2.21 22.72
C GLN A 50 8.68 1.74 24.10
N SER A 51 8.46 2.58 25.10
CA SER A 51 8.68 2.19 26.49
C SER A 51 7.73 1.03 26.87
N GLY A 52 8.31 -0.11 27.21
CA GLY A 52 7.56 -1.32 27.61
C GLY A 52 7.28 -2.33 26.50
N ASP A 53 7.57 -2.01 25.24
CA ASP A 53 7.52 -2.94 24.12
C ASP A 53 8.83 -2.87 23.33
N GLU A 54 9.76 -3.72 23.70
CA GLU A 54 11.14 -3.67 23.24
C GLU A 54 11.34 -4.06 21.76
N SER A 55 10.30 -4.43 21.04
CA SER A 55 10.43 -4.98 19.69
C SER A 55 9.74 -4.17 18.59
N ASN A 56 8.86 -3.24 18.94
CA ASN A 56 7.92 -2.64 17.99
C ASN A 56 8.21 -1.17 17.68
N VAL A 57 8.14 -0.79 16.42
CA VAL A 57 8.21 0.59 15.94
C VAL A 57 7.07 0.86 14.97
N ASN A 58 6.28 1.89 15.23
CA ASN A 58 5.26 2.34 14.31
C ASN A 58 5.89 3.03 13.09
N LEU A 59 5.55 2.56 11.90
CA LEU A 59 6.04 3.03 10.61
C LEU A 59 4.98 3.75 9.80
N GLY A 60 3.76 3.89 10.35
CA GLY A 60 2.58 4.32 9.63
C GLY A 60 2.56 5.79 9.20
N PHE A 61 1.55 6.13 8.40
CA PHE A 61 1.26 7.48 7.92
C PHE A 61 -0.24 7.63 7.63
N TYR A 62 -0.73 8.86 7.50
CA TYR A 62 -2.10 9.09 7.04
C TYR A 62 -2.18 9.02 5.52
N LEU A 63 -3.13 8.26 4.99
CA LEU A 63 -3.50 8.32 3.59
C LEU A 63 -4.36 9.56 3.32
N ALA A 64 -5.27 9.87 4.25
CA ALA A 64 -6.00 11.12 4.30
C ALA A 64 -6.03 11.61 5.75
N ASN A 65 -5.47 12.79 6.02
CA ASN A 65 -5.47 13.42 7.33
C ASN A 65 -6.57 14.47 7.49
N ALA A 66 -7.37 14.66 6.48
CA ALA A 66 -8.50 15.57 6.47
C ALA A 66 -9.77 14.79 6.18
N GLU A 67 -10.85 15.26 6.75
CA GLU A 67 -12.18 14.79 6.45
C GLU A 67 -12.45 14.97 4.95
N THR A 68 -12.73 13.87 4.27
CA THR A 68 -13.05 13.87 2.85
C THR A 68 -14.52 13.52 2.68
N ASP A 69 -15.28 14.37 2.01
CA ASP A 69 -16.70 14.11 1.72
C ASP A 69 -16.83 12.90 0.81
N VAL A 70 -17.66 11.94 1.23
CA VAL A 70 -17.87 10.67 0.51
C VAL A 70 -19.31 10.22 0.56
N THR A 71 -19.70 9.35 -0.37
CA THR A 71 -20.83 8.45 -0.21
C THR A 71 -20.29 7.14 0.34
N PHE A 72 -20.84 6.71 1.49
CA PHE A 72 -20.41 5.49 2.14
C PHE A 72 -20.74 4.26 1.29
N GLY A 73 -19.80 3.30 1.27
CA GLY A 73 -19.95 2.01 0.61
C GLY A 73 -20.24 0.88 1.60
N LYS A 74 -20.25 -0.33 1.08
CA LYS A 74 -20.49 -1.55 1.87
C LYS A 74 -19.22 -2.29 2.25
N THR A 75 -18.17 -2.13 1.45
CA THR A 75 -16.89 -2.79 1.65
C THR A 75 -15.75 -1.80 1.54
N TYR A 76 -14.77 -1.95 2.41
CA TYR A 76 -13.61 -1.07 2.48
C TYR A 76 -12.34 -1.92 2.57
N GLU A 77 -11.31 -1.53 1.82
CA GLU A 77 -10.00 -2.17 1.84
C GLU A 77 -8.90 -1.10 1.76
N VAL A 78 -7.94 -1.13 2.67
CA VAL A 78 -6.73 -0.30 2.57
C VAL A 78 -5.64 -1.12 1.88
N GLN A 79 -5.04 -0.55 0.85
CA GLN A 79 -3.99 -1.18 0.06
C GLN A 79 -2.70 -0.37 0.13
N THR A 80 -1.56 -1.03 0.09
CA THR A 80 -0.26 -0.39 -0.12
C THR A 80 0.78 -1.41 -0.56
N LYS A 81 1.81 -0.94 -1.25
CA LYS A 81 3.05 -1.71 -1.44
C LYS A 81 4.08 -1.29 -0.41
N ILE A 82 4.70 -2.27 0.22
CA ILE A 82 5.77 -2.02 1.18
C ILE A 82 7.04 -2.67 0.65
N TYR A 83 8.10 -1.89 0.47
CA TYR A 83 9.41 -2.39 0.07
C TYR A 83 10.28 -2.55 1.31
N VAL A 84 10.52 -3.81 1.66
CA VAL A 84 11.22 -4.21 2.88
C VAL A 84 12.60 -4.72 2.50
N PRO A 85 13.69 -4.13 3.00
CA PRO A 85 15.03 -4.65 2.74
C PRO A 85 15.16 -6.13 3.15
N ALA A 86 15.76 -6.94 2.28
CA ALA A 86 15.84 -8.39 2.49
C ALA A 86 16.47 -8.74 3.84
N GLN A 87 17.47 -7.98 4.27
CA GLN A 87 18.11 -8.20 5.56
C GLN A 87 17.17 -8.10 6.76
N TYR A 88 16.06 -7.35 6.67
CA TYR A 88 15.06 -7.25 7.73
C TYR A 88 14.26 -8.57 7.85
N PHE A 89 13.61 -8.99 6.78
CA PHE A 89 12.83 -10.23 6.76
C PHE A 89 13.70 -11.49 6.84
N ASP A 90 14.89 -11.47 6.24
CA ASP A 90 15.81 -12.63 6.29
C ASP A 90 16.32 -12.89 7.72
N LYS A 91 16.37 -11.87 8.57
CA LYS A 91 16.73 -11.97 9.99
C LYS A 91 15.55 -12.21 10.95
N GLY A 92 14.36 -12.49 10.40
CA GLY A 92 13.17 -12.81 11.19
C GLY A 92 12.31 -11.60 11.55
N GLY A 93 12.50 -10.46 10.89
CA GLY A 93 11.59 -9.34 11.01
C GLY A 93 10.21 -9.65 10.44
N SER A 94 9.19 -8.98 10.95
CA SER A 94 7.82 -9.03 10.48
C SER A 94 7.21 -7.62 10.47
N LEU A 95 6.13 -7.45 9.71
CA LEU A 95 5.30 -6.24 9.73
C LEU A 95 3.89 -6.63 10.13
N TRP A 96 3.33 -5.92 11.08
CA TRP A 96 1.91 -5.95 11.38
C TRP A 96 1.27 -4.69 10.78
N VAL A 97 0.34 -4.88 9.85
CA VAL A 97 -0.34 -3.81 9.13
C VAL A 97 -1.80 -3.79 9.58
N ASN A 98 -2.21 -2.73 10.21
CA ASN A 98 -3.57 -2.58 10.74
C ASN A 98 -4.05 -1.14 10.60
N PRO A 99 -4.50 -0.74 9.42
CA PRO A 99 -5.04 0.59 9.21
C PRO A 99 -6.33 0.80 9.99
N SER A 100 -6.62 2.06 10.31
CA SER A 100 -7.90 2.49 10.84
C SER A 100 -8.60 3.38 9.83
N LEU A 101 -9.91 3.24 9.73
CA LEU A 101 -10.79 4.05 8.93
C LEU A 101 -11.75 4.78 9.88
N PHE A 102 -11.72 6.10 9.86
CA PHE A 102 -12.61 6.94 10.66
C PHE A 102 -13.68 7.53 9.75
N PHE A 103 -14.90 7.66 10.26
CA PHE A 103 -16.01 8.24 9.51
C PHE A 103 -16.89 9.12 10.40
N TRP A 104 -17.56 10.08 9.77
CA TRP A 104 -18.51 11.00 10.38
C TRP A 104 -19.77 11.05 9.53
N THR A 105 -20.90 10.80 10.15
CA THR A 105 -22.21 10.85 9.52
C THR A 105 -22.93 12.18 9.73
N GLY A 106 -22.42 13.01 10.65
CA GLY A 106 -22.90 14.33 10.99
C GLY A 106 -21.79 15.27 11.40
N ASP A 107 -22.14 16.36 12.06
CA ASP A 107 -21.21 17.41 12.46
C ASP A 107 -20.67 17.25 13.90
N ASP A 108 -21.32 16.42 14.71
CA ASP A 108 -20.92 16.16 16.09
C ASP A 108 -19.98 14.95 16.17
N TRP A 109 -18.74 15.21 16.55
CA TRP A 109 -17.75 14.17 16.74
C TRP A 109 -18.16 13.15 17.82
N GLU A 110 -18.82 13.59 18.90
CA GLU A 110 -19.14 12.73 20.04
C GLU A 110 -20.30 11.76 19.77
N THR A 111 -21.14 12.05 18.78
CA THR A 111 -22.33 11.24 18.48
C THR A 111 -22.40 10.69 17.07
N ASP A 112 -21.69 11.33 16.13
CA ASP A 112 -21.84 11.08 14.72
C ASP A 112 -20.58 10.46 14.09
N SER A 113 -19.64 9.99 14.91
CA SER A 113 -18.39 9.39 14.45
C SER A 113 -18.30 7.90 14.75
N GLY A 114 -17.36 7.26 14.11
CA GLY A 114 -17.01 5.89 14.36
C GLY A 114 -15.73 5.51 13.63
N TYR A 115 -15.32 4.27 13.82
CA TYR A 115 -14.12 3.77 13.15
C TYR A 115 -14.28 2.31 12.73
N ALA A 116 -13.57 1.94 11.68
CA ALA A 116 -13.49 0.56 11.24
C ALA A 116 -12.03 0.09 11.17
N ARG A 117 -11.83 -1.20 11.38
CA ARG A 117 -10.53 -1.85 11.32
C ARG A 117 -10.63 -3.33 10.94
N ASN A 118 -9.51 -3.92 10.63
CA ASN A 118 -9.36 -5.37 10.65
C ASN A 118 -9.07 -5.79 12.09
N GLU A 119 -9.84 -6.72 12.66
CA GLU A 119 -9.74 -7.12 14.08
C GLU A 119 -8.34 -7.60 14.46
N SER A 120 -7.71 -8.37 13.59
CA SER A 120 -6.42 -8.99 13.85
C SER A 120 -5.24 -8.24 13.23
N GLY A 121 -5.52 -7.32 12.29
CA GLY A 121 -4.52 -6.82 11.37
C GLY A 121 -3.94 -7.94 10.48
N MET A 122 -3.03 -7.58 9.62
CA MET A 122 -2.37 -8.52 8.71
C MET A 122 -0.88 -8.58 9.02
N PHE A 123 -0.39 -9.79 9.26
CA PHE A 123 1.04 -10.03 9.48
C PHE A 123 1.73 -10.43 8.19
N TYR A 124 2.86 -9.79 7.92
CA TYR A 124 3.70 -10.07 6.76
C TYR A 124 5.12 -10.39 7.18
N ASP A 125 5.61 -11.53 6.74
CA ASP A 125 7.00 -11.94 6.77
C ASP A 125 7.43 -12.41 5.37
N LYS A 126 8.65 -12.91 5.24
CA LYS A 126 9.17 -13.41 3.95
C LYS A 126 8.42 -14.60 3.35
N LYS A 127 7.52 -15.27 4.10
CA LYS A 127 6.77 -16.45 3.66
C LYS A 127 5.29 -16.14 3.41
N SER A 128 4.82 -14.98 3.84
CA SER A 128 3.42 -14.59 3.75
C SER A 128 2.93 -14.49 2.30
N GLU A 129 1.66 -14.77 2.08
CA GLU A 129 1.00 -14.49 0.81
C GLU A 129 1.10 -13.00 0.49
N GLY A 130 1.20 -12.65 -0.81
CA GLY A 130 1.41 -11.27 -1.23
C GLY A 130 2.84 -10.76 -1.06
N VAL A 131 3.77 -11.56 -0.49
CA VAL A 131 5.17 -11.19 -0.33
C VAL A 131 6.04 -11.85 -1.39
N THR A 132 6.83 -11.05 -2.12
CA THR A 132 7.71 -11.52 -3.19
C THR A 132 9.11 -10.96 -3.03
N LYS A 133 10.13 -11.82 -2.97
CA LYS A 133 11.53 -11.37 -2.98
C LYS A 133 11.90 -10.80 -4.34
N THR A 134 12.38 -9.57 -4.36
CA THR A 134 12.69 -8.82 -5.59
C THR A 134 14.04 -8.12 -5.42
N GLY A 135 15.12 -8.75 -5.88
CA GLY A 135 16.49 -8.29 -5.65
C GLY A 135 16.85 -8.29 -4.17
N ASP A 136 17.32 -7.15 -3.67
CA ASP A 136 17.71 -6.95 -2.26
C ASP A 136 16.55 -6.58 -1.34
N PHE A 137 15.30 -6.74 -1.82
CA PHE A 137 14.09 -6.38 -1.10
C PHE A 137 13.06 -7.50 -1.16
N TYR A 138 12.10 -7.42 -0.25
CA TYR A 138 10.79 -8.05 -0.38
C TYR A 138 9.76 -6.97 -0.71
N VAL A 139 8.91 -7.26 -1.67
CA VAL A 139 7.72 -6.45 -1.98
C VAL A 139 6.54 -7.09 -1.30
N VAL A 140 5.92 -6.36 -0.38
CA VAL A 140 4.66 -6.74 0.27
C VAL A 140 3.54 -6.04 -0.49
N ASP A 141 2.62 -6.78 -1.08
CA ASP A 141 1.39 -6.28 -1.69
C ASP A 141 0.28 -6.39 -0.63
N ALA A 142 0.23 -5.41 0.25
CA ALA A 142 -0.67 -5.41 1.39
C ALA A 142 -2.08 -5.00 0.95
N LYS A 143 -3.07 -5.81 1.34
CA LYS A 143 -4.51 -5.57 1.12
C LYS A 143 -5.25 -5.94 2.39
N ILE A 144 -5.76 -4.96 3.08
CA ILE A 144 -6.35 -5.11 4.39
C ILE A 144 -7.82 -4.74 4.35
N PRO A 145 -8.73 -5.74 4.36
CA PRO A 145 -10.15 -5.47 4.46
C PRO A 145 -10.49 -4.89 5.83
N MET A 146 -11.37 -3.89 5.86
CA MET A 146 -11.98 -3.38 7.09
C MET A 146 -13.20 -4.25 7.38
N GLU A 147 -13.12 -5.05 8.43
CA GLU A 147 -14.11 -6.11 8.70
C GLU A 147 -15.13 -5.72 9.75
N THR A 148 -14.74 -4.86 10.68
CA THR A 148 -15.56 -4.49 11.82
C THR A 148 -15.62 -2.99 11.99
N CYS A 149 -16.84 -2.49 12.21
CA CYS A 149 -17.13 -1.10 12.47
C CYS A 149 -17.54 -0.93 13.93
N TYR A 150 -17.12 0.18 14.53
CA TYR A 150 -17.39 0.55 15.91
C TYR A 150 -17.85 2.00 15.98
N ASP A 151 -18.73 2.29 16.94
CA ASP A 151 -18.99 3.67 17.34
C ASP A 151 -17.87 4.22 18.23
N GLU A 152 -18.00 5.45 18.67
CA GLU A 152 -17.02 6.10 19.57
C GLU A 152 -16.92 5.43 20.94
N SER A 153 -17.98 4.78 21.43
CA SER A 153 -17.99 4.02 22.69
C SER A 153 -17.25 2.68 22.57
N GLY A 154 -16.94 2.26 21.34
CA GLY A 154 -16.31 0.97 21.04
C GLY A 154 -17.31 -0.17 20.89
N ASP A 155 -18.59 0.12 20.78
CA ASP A 155 -19.61 -0.88 20.48
C ASP A 155 -19.63 -1.18 18.98
N LYS A 156 -19.84 -2.47 18.62
CA LYS A 156 -19.91 -2.89 17.22
C LYS A 156 -21.19 -2.38 16.58
N ILE A 157 -21.04 -1.76 15.43
CA ILE A 157 -22.11 -1.23 14.62
C ILE A 157 -21.99 -1.69 13.16
N ASP A 158 -23.04 -1.50 12.37
CA ASP A 158 -22.99 -1.65 10.93
C ASP A 158 -22.20 -0.49 10.30
N PHE A 159 -21.60 -0.72 9.13
CA PHE A 159 -20.99 0.37 8.37
C PHE A 159 -22.02 1.45 8.03
N PRO A 160 -21.66 2.73 8.12
CA PRO A 160 -22.57 3.82 7.84
C PRO A 160 -23.08 3.79 6.39
N THR A 161 -24.25 4.33 6.17
CA THR A 161 -24.88 4.48 4.85
C THR A 161 -25.16 5.95 4.55
N GLY A 162 -25.36 6.27 3.27
CA GLY A 162 -25.60 7.65 2.84
C GLY A 162 -24.31 8.40 2.59
N SER A 163 -24.25 9.66 2.98
CA SER A 163 -23.08 10.55 2.77
C SER A 163 -22.52 11.05 4.08
N GLY A 164 -21.25 11.30 4.11
CA GLY A 164 -20.54 11.85 5.26
C GLY A 164 -19.09 12.11 4.94
N LYS A 165 -18.24 12.03 5.94
CA LYS A 165 -16.80 12.28 5.80
C LYS A 165 -15.99 11.07 6.21
N ILE A 166 -14.80 10.92 5.65
CA ILE A 166 -13.89 9.81 5.91
C ILE A 166 -12.45 10.30 6.10
N SER A 167 -11.73 9.62 6.98
CA SER A 167 -10.28 9.74 7.14
C SER A 167 -9.69 8.35 7.34
N THR A 168 -8.47 8.12 6.88
CA THR A 168 -7.81 6.83 7.09
C THR A 168 -6.32 6.99 7.32
N ASP A 169 -5.80 6.20 8.23
CA ASP A 169 -4.38 6.02 8.42
C ASP A 169 -3.93 4.65 7.90
N LEU A 170 -2.64 4.52 7.73
CA LEU A 170 -1.98 3.24 7.55
C LEU A 170 -1.09 2.98 8.76
N PHE A 171 -1.60 2.23 9.71
CA PHE A 171 -0.84 1.82 10.87
C PHE A 171 0.01 0.59 10.54
N VAL A 172 1.32 0.71 10.67
CA VAL A 172 2.27 -0.38 10.41
C VAL A 172 3.26 -0.47 11.55
N VAL A 173 3.35 -1.64 12.16
CA VAL A 173 4.32 -1.93 13.21
C VAL A 173 5.38 -2.88 12.66
N GLY A 174 6.64 -2.51 12.79
CA GLY A 174 7.75 -3.39 12.48
C GLY A 174 8.29 -4.04 13.75
N GLU A 175 8.50 -5.34 13.68
CA GLU A 175 9.07 -6.15 14.75
C GLU A 175 10.46 -6.63 14.36
N ASN A 176 11.44 -6.35 15.10
CA ASN A 176 12.81 -6.89 15.14
C ASN A 176 13.79 -5.83 15.67
N ALA A 177 14.10 -5.92 16.94
CA ALA A 177 14.93 -4.96 17.67
C ALA A 177 16.37 -4.75 17.13
N ALA A 178 16.85 -5.60 16.24
CA ALA A 178 18.21 -5.52 15.71
C ALA A 178 18.32 -4.73 14.39
N TYR A 179 17.18 -4.32 13.80
CA TYR A 179 17.18 -3.65 12.50
C TYR A 179 17.42 -2.14 12.64
N LYS A 180 18.22 -1.62 11.70
CA LYS A 180 18.38 -0.19 11.46
C LYS A 180 18.44 0.04 9.96
N GLY A 181 17.57 0.90 9.44
CA GLY A 181 17.50 1.21 8.02
C GLY A 181 16.16 1.78 7.62
N SER A 182 15.88 1.78 6.32
CA SER A 182 14.64 2.32 5.77
C SER A 182 13.72 1.21 5.31
N ILE A 183 12.41 1.43 5.52
CA ILE A 183 11.30 0.71 4.92
C ILE A 183 10.54 1.73 4.08
N TYR A 184 10.03 1.31 2.94
CA TYR A 184 9.44 2.23 1.97
C TYR A 184 8.01 1.83 1.65
N PHE A 185 7.16 2.84 1.42
CA PHE A 185 5.76 2.66 1.05
C PHE A 185 5.50 3.28 -0.32
N ASP A 186 4.59 2.65 -1.06
CA ASP A 186 4.20 3.07 -2.40
C ASP A 186 2.74 2.68 -2.67
N ASP A 187 2.10 3.32 -3.64
CA ASP A 187 0.75 2.98 -4.10
C ASP A 187 -0.28 2.78 -2.95
N ALA A 188 -0.29 3.69 -1.97
CA ALA A 188 -1.27 3.62 -0.89
C ALA A 188 -2.66 4.02 -1.39
N ALA A 189 -3.69 3.25 -1.04
CA ALA A 189 -5.07 3.51 -1.48
C ALA A 189 -6.10 3.04 -0.46
N LEU A 190 -7.24 3.76 -0.42
CA LEU A 190 -8.49 3.29 0.16
C LEU A 190 -9.42 2.90 -0.99
N VAL A 191 -9.85 1.66 -0.98
CA VAL A 191 -10.77 1.08 -1.97
C VAL A 191 -12.12 0.88 -1.31
N VAL A 192 -13.18 1.37 -1.95
CA VAL A 192 -14.57 1.26 -1.49
C VAL A 192 -15.38 0.59 -2.58
N ASP A 193 -16.06 -0.51 -2.26
CA ASP A 193 -16.84 -1.30 -3.21
C ASP A 193 -16.07 -1.64 -4.49
N GLY A 194 -14.77 -1.94 -4.33
CA GLY A 194 -13.87 -2.29 -5.43
C GLY A 194 -13.34 -1.10 -6.25
N ASN A 195 -13.69 0.15 -5.90
CA ASN A 195 -13.23 1.35 -6.57
C ASN A 195 -12.26 2.14 -5.68
N VAL A 196 -11.19 2.69 -6.26
CA VAL A 196 -10.25 3.54 -5.53
C VAL A 196 -10.95 4.86 -5.19
N LEU A 197 -11.12 5.14 -3.90
CA LEU A 197 -11.66 6.39 -3.40
C LEU A 197 -10.56 7.42 -3.12
N LEU A 198 -9.51 7.00 -2.44
CA LEU A 198 -8.34 7.82 -2.10
C LEU A 198 -7.07 7.08 -2.53
N SER A 199 -6.07 7.78 -2.99
CA SER A 199 -4.77 7.18 -3.29
C SER A 199 -3.62 8.18 -3.18
N ASN A 200 -2.45 7.68 -2.88
CA ASN A 200 -1.19 8.42 -2.92
C ASN A 200 -0.08 7.50 -3.46
N ASP A 201 0.43 7.82 -4.64
CA ASP A 201 1.58 7.17 -5.26
C ASP A 201 2.89 7.89 -4.96
N PHE A 202 2.86 8.92 -4.10
CA PHE A 202 3.97 9.77 -3.67
C PHE A 202 4.71 10.52 -4.79
N GLU A 203 4.34 10.36 -6.06
CA GLU A 203 5.03 10.99 -7.19
C GLU A 203 4.96 12.52 -7.14
N SER A 204 3.92 13.09 -6.55
CA SER A 204 3.79 14.54 -6.30
C SER A 204 4.84 15.07 -5.31
N GLY A 205 5.50 14.20 -4.54
CA GLY A 205 6.41 14.57 -3.46
C GLY A 205 5.68 15.01 -2.19
N LYS A 206 4.36 14.88 -2.14
CA LYS A 206 3.54 15.24 -0.98
C LYS A 206 3.21 14.00 -0.16
N VAL A 207 3.28 14.13 1.13
CA VAL A 207 2.77 13.18 2.09
C VAL A 207 2.00 13.96 3.14
N ASN A 208 0.83 13.46 3.48
CA ASN A 208 0.14 13.91 4.67
C ASN A 208 0.86 13.24 5.85
N ALA A 209 1.95 13.88 6.29
CA ALA A 209 2.79 13.32 7.33
C ALA A 209 1.98 13.23 8.62
N CYS A 210 1.70 12.03 9.00
CA CYS A 210 1.33 11.74 10.35
C CYS A 210 2.59 11.81 11.20
N THR A 211 2.68 12.79 12.07
CA THR A 211 3.56 12.67 13.22
C THR A 211 2.84 11.78 14.24
N TYR A 212 2.75 10.50 13.97
CA TYR A 212 2.24 9.56 14.95
C TYR A 212 3.23 9.50 16.11
N THR A 213 2.92 10.19 17.14
CA THR A 213 3.34 9.81 18.46
C THR A 213 2.26 8.86 18.98
N MET A 214 2.30 7.61 18.57
CA MET A 214 1.57 6.61 19.33
C MET A 214 2.18 6.62 20.72
N ASN A 215 1.37 7.07 21.65
CA ASN A 215 1.58 6.96 23.08
C ASN A 215 3.02 6.62 23.47
N GLN A 216 3.80 7.65 23.85
CA GLN A 216 4.94 7.48 24.73
C GLN A 216 6.34 7.22 24.15
N SER A 217 6.55 7.03 22.87
CA SER A 217 7.93 7.14 22.42
C SER A 217 8.28 8.61 22.19
N GLU A 218 9.15 9.15 23.00
CA GLU A 218 9.65 10.53 22.90
C GLU A 218 10.39 10.82 21.59
N LYS A 219 10.53 9.82 20.71
CA LYS A 219 11.32 9.90 19.48
C LYS A 219 10.44 9.79 18.26
N LYS A 220 10.05 10.94 17.76
CA LYS A 220 9.35 11.08 16.48
C LYS A 220 10.24 10.58 15.35
N HIS A 221 9.71 9.69 14.50
CA HIS A 221 10.26 9.53 13.19
C HIS A 221 9.32 10.26 12.21
N THR A 222 9.90 10.93 11.22
CA THR A 222 9.12 11.66 10.22
C THR A 222 9.33 10.99 8.88
N PRO A 223 8.30 10.36 8.31
CA PRO A 223 8.35 9.85 6.95
C PRO A 223 8.61 10.98 5.96
N LYS A 224 9.36 10.70 4.91
CA LYS A 224 9.65 11.66 3.83
C LYS A 224 9.53 11.03 2.46
N VAL A 225 9.10 11.77 1.48
CA VAL A 225 9.12 11.33 0.09
C VAL A 225 10.53 11.46 -0.46
N VAL A 226 11.04 10.38 -1.02
CA VAL A 226 12.40 10.30 -1.60
C VAL A 226 12.36 9.70 -2.99
N GLY A 227 13.34 10.05 -3.82
CA GLY A 227 13.60 9.31 -5.06
C GLY A 227 14.10 7.90 -4.73
N PHE A 228 13.42 6.88 -5.24
CA PHE A 228 13.81 5.50 -4.98
C PHE A 228 14.88 5.04 -5.95
N THR A 229 16.07 4.70 -5.45
CA THR A 229 17.21 4.27 -6.27
C THR A 229 17.31 2.74 -6.41
N GLY A 230 16.66 1.99 -5.54
CA GLY A 230 16.60 0.54 -5.61
C GLY A 230 15.66 0.08 -6.72
N LYS A 231 16.21 -0.25 -7.91
CA LYS A 231 15.39 -0.70 -9.04
C LYS A 231 15.47 -2.20 -9.19
N ALA A 232 14.34 -2.88 -9.04
CA ALA A 232 14.25 -4.32 -9.22
C ALA A 232 13.08 -4.73 -10.12
N LEU A 233 13.23 -5.89 -10.74
CA LEU A 233 12.21 -6.62 -11.47
C LEU A 233 12.45 -8.10 -11.24
N ASP A 234 11.46 -8.82 -10.77
CA ASP A 234 11.49 -10.27 -10.70
C ASP A 234 10.19 -10.88 -11.24
N VAL A 235 10.20 -12.19 -11.45
CA VAL A 235 9.05 -12.97 -11.87
C VAL A 235 8.97 -14.24 -11.04
N ALA A 236 7.79 -14.58 -10.57
CA ALA A 236 7.55 -15.72 -9.68
C ALA A 236 8.04 -17.07 -10.30
N LYS A 237 7.97 -17.19 -11.63
CA LYS A 237 8.44 -18.40 -12.35
C LYS A 237 9.17 -18.01 -13.63
N LYS A 238 10.42 -18.44 -13.78
CA LYS A 238 11.23 -18.22 -15.00
C LYS A 238 10.99 -19.25 -16.10
N THR A 239 10.16 -20.26 -15.82
CA THR A 239 9.72 -21.28 -16.79
C THR A 239 8.24 -21.58 -16.62
N LEU A 240 7.50 -21.67 -17.73
CA LEU A 240 6.08 -22.04 -17.75
C LEU A 240 5.83 -23.09 -18.82
N THR A 241 5.09 -24.13 -18.46
CA THR A 241 4.58 -25.12 -19.40
C THR A 241 3.07 -24.98 -19.52
N ILE A 242 2.55 -24.80 -20.73
CA ILE A 242 1.15 -24.52 -21.01
C ILE A 242 0.68 -25.48 -22.14
N LYS A 243 -0.52 -26.01 -22.01
CA LYS A 243 -1.15 -26.75 -23.15
C LYS A 243 -1.62 -25.74 -24.21
N ALA A 244 -1.59 -26.15 -25.48
CA ALA A 244 -2.14 -25.34 -26.57
C ALA A 244 -3.59 -24.94 -26.29
N GLY A 245 -3.97 -23.68 -26.57
CA GLY A 245 -5.28 -23.07 -26.25
C GLY A 245 -5.44 -22.62 -24.81
N LYS A 246 -4.62 -23.05 -23.85
CA LYS A 246 -4.71 -22.65 -22.44
C LYS A 246 -3.94 -21.38 -22.14
N LYS A 247 -4.25 -20.75 -20.98
CA LYS A 247 -3.63 -19.52 -20.51
C LYS A 247 -2.89 -19.76 -19.19
N ALA A 248 -1.82 -18.96 -18.94
CA ALA A 248 -1.13 -18.84 -17.66
C ALA A 248 -0.67 -17.40 -17.49
N THR A 249 -0.54 -16.91 -16.25
CA THR A 249 -0.12 -15.54 -15.98
C THR A 249 1.32 -15.52 -15.46
N ILE A 250 2.15 -14.64 -16.02
CA ILE A 250 3.45 -14.27 -15.47
C ILE A 250 3.20 -13.22 -14.39
N LYS A 251 3.36 -13.63 -13.12
CA LYS A 251 3.35 -12.70 -12.01
C LYS A 251 4.71 -12.03 -11.94
N ALA A 252 4.76 -10.72 -12.19
CA ALA A 252 5.97 -9.91 -12.09
C ALA A 252 5.83 -8.96 -10.90
N ALA A 253 6.91 -8.81 -10.12
CA ALA A 253 7.05 -7.83 -9.06
C ALA A 253 8.09 -6.79 -9.49
N THR A 254 7.81 -5.53 -9.25
CA THR A 254 8.70 -4.40 -9.57
C THR A 254 8.91 -3.54 -8.35
N MET A 255 10.07 -2.91 -8.29
CA MET A 255 10.41 -1.98 -7.24
C MET A 255 11.22 -0.82 -7.81
N PRO A 256 10.76 0.42 -7.67
CA PRO A 256 9.41 0.80 -7.24
C PRO A 256 8.35 0.24 -8.18
N ASN A 257 7.07 0.38 -7.84
CA ASN A 257 6.02 -0.04 -8.74
C ASN A 257 6.16 0.68 -10.09
N SER A 258 6.09 -0.07 -11.17
CA SER A 258 6.20 0.52 -12.50
C SER A 258 5.54 -0.35 -13.56
N LYS A 259 5.21 0.28 -14.67
CA LYS A 259 4.62 -0.42 -15.82
C LYS A 259 5.51 -1.55 -16.31
N VAL A 260 5.00 -2.76 -16.22
CA VAL A 260 5.67 -3.95 -16.76
C VAL A 260 5.28 -4.13 -18.24
N THR A 261 6.27 -4.34 -19.07
CA THR A 261 6.06 -4.65 -20.49
C THR A 261 6.45 -6.10 -20.80
N TYR A 262 5.67 -6.73 -21.67
CA TYR A 262 5.84 -8.13 -22.06
C TYR A 262 5.97 -8.25 -23.57
N LYS A 263 6.96 -8.98 -24.04
CA LYS A 263 7.17 -9.26 -25.48
C LYS A 263 7.49 -10.72 -25.70
N THR A 264 6.75 -11.38 -26.57
CA THR A 264 7.06 -12.76 -26.99
C THR A 264 8.08 -12.78 -28.11
N SER A 265 8.98 -13.78 -28.07
CA SER A 265 9.92 -14.05 -29.15
C SER A 265 9.24 -14.75 -30.35
N ASN A 266 8.10 -15.42 -30.13
CA ASN A 266 7.39 -16.16 -31.19
C ASN A 266 5.88 -16.19 -30.95
N LYS A 267 5.14 -15.32 -31.63
CA LYS A 267 3.67 -15.24 -31.55
C LYS A 267 2.96 -16.48 -32.08
N LYS A 268 3.60 -17.27 -32.98
CA LYS A 268 3.02 -18.53 -33.51
C LYS A 268 3.02 -19.63 -32.47
N VAL A 269 3.87 -19.54 -31.42
CA VAL A 269 3.95 -20.51 -30.31
C VAL A 269 3.20 -20.01 -29.10
N ALA A 270 3.43 -18.78 -28.68
CA ALA A 270 2.76 -18.19 -27.52
C ALA A 270 2.57 -16.68 -27.71
N THR A 271 1.42 -16.18 -27.28
CA THR A 271 1.14 -14.73 -27.19
C THR A 271 1.12 -14.29 -25.74
N VAL A 272 1.31 -12.99 -25.48
CA VAL A 272 1.23 -12.41 -24.15
C VAL A 272 0.50 -11.06 -24.21
N THR A 273 -0.32 -10.78 -23.20
CA THR A 273 -1.00 -9.49 -23.03
C THR A 273 -0.15 -8.52 -22.23
N ASN A 274 -0.54 -7.24 -22.17
CA ASN A 274 0.07 -6.23 -21.29
C ASN A 274 -0.11 -6.51 -19.79
N LYS A 275 -1.07 -7.38 -19.43
CA LYS A 275 -1.28 -7.88 -18.04
C LYS A 275 -0.48 -9.15 -17.72
N GLY A 276 0.44 -9.57 -18.61
CA GLY A 276 1.27 -10.78 -18.41
C GLY A 276 0.55 -12.10 -18.65
N VAL A 277 -0.68 -12.09 -19.18
CA VAL A 277 -1.41 -13.34 -19.51
C VAL A 277 -0.84 -13.95 -20.78
N VAL A 278 -0.23 -15.12 -20.67
CA VAL A 278 0.35 -15.90 -21.77
C VAL A 278 -0.68 -16.93 -22.25
N LYS A 279 -0.93 -16.99 -23.55
CA LYS A 279 -1.76 -18.02 -24.21
C LYS A 279 -0.86 -18.91 -25.07
N GLY A 280 -0.89 -20.24 -24.84
CA GLY A 280 -0.28 -21.20 -25.72
C GLY A 280 -1.05 -21.27 -27.07
N VAL A 281 -0.37 -21.10 -28.19
CA VAL A 281 -0.96 -21.11 -29.53
C VAL A 281 -0.73 -22.44 -30.20
N LYS A 282 0.53 -22.87 -30.35
CA LYS A 282 0.93 -24.12 -31.01
C LYS A 282 2.11 -24.72 -30.25
N LYS A 283 2.20 -26.06 -30.27
CA LYS A 283 3.32 -26.82 -29.70
C LYS A 283 4.67 -26.22 -30.11
N GLY A 284 5.54 -25.98 -29.13
CA GLY A 284 6.86 -25.38 -29.36
C GLY A 284 7.41 -24.65 -28.14
N LYS A 285 8.49 -23.90 -28.36
CA LYS A 285 9.16 -23.11 -27.34
C LYS A 285 9.15 -21.63 -27.74
N ALA A 286 8.94 -20.74 -26.77
CA ALA A 286 9.04 -19.30 -26.92
C ALA A 286 9.67 -18.69 -25.65
N VAL A 287 10.12 -17.46 -25.75
CA VAL A 287 10.61 -16.67 -24.60
C VAL A 287 9.76 -15.41 -24.48
N ILE A 288 9.23 -15.17 -23.29
CA ILE A 288 8.63 -13.89 -22.97
C ILE A 288 9.69 -13.03 -22.31
N THR A 289 9.98 -11.88 -22.91
CA THR A 289 10.83 -10.83 -22.32
C THR A 289 9.95 -9.93 -21.50
N VAL A 290 10.26 -9.80 -20.22
CA VAL A 290 9.58 -8.93 -19.25
C VAL A 290 10.52 -7.79 -18.93
N LYS A 291 10.04 -6.53 -19.02
CA LYS A 291 10.85 -5.35 -18.75
C LYS A 291 10.13 -4.36 -17.85
N ALA A 292 10.84 -3.83 -16.87
CA ALA A 292 10.43 -2.73 -16.00
C ALA A 292 11.66 -2.13 -15.32
N ASN A 293 11.62 -0.87 -14.90
CA ASN A 293 12.67 -0.20 -14.13
C ASN A 293 14.10 -0.34 -14.73
N GLY A 294 14.20 -0.37 -16.07
CA GLY A 294 15.48 -0.59 -16.75
C GLY A 294 16.01 -2.03 -16.65
N LYS A 295 15.30 -2.93 -15.96
CA LYS A 295 15.67 -4.35 -15.82
C LYS A 295 14.95 -5.21 -16.85
N THR A 296 15.49 -6.39 -17.13
CA THR A 296 14.93 -7.36 -18.07
C THR A 296 15.02 -8.77 -17.50
N VAL A 297 13.89 -9.47 -17.48
CA VAL A 297 13.81 -10.89 -17.11
C VAL A 297 13.25 -11.68 -18.30
N LYS A 298 13.79 -12.85 -18.55
CA LYS A 298 13.33 -13.79 -19.61
C LYS A 298 12.61 -14.97 -18.98
N VAL A 299 11.38 -15.24 -19.44
CA VAL A 299 10.57 -16.39 -19.03
C VAL A 299 10.48 -17.37 -20.19
N LYS A 300 10.96 -18.60 -19.97
CA LYS A 300 10.92 -19.66 -20.97
C LYS A 300 9.52 -20.29 -20.98
N ILE A 301 8.90 -20.33 -22.15
CA ILE A 301 7.57 -20.93 -22.36
C ILE A 301 7.72 -22.21 -23.17
N THR A 302 7.12 -23.29 -22.67
CA THR A 302 6.97 -24.54 -23.42
C THR A 302 5.48 -24.80 -23.64
N VAL A 303 5.04 -24.85 -24.88
CA VAL A 303 3.67 -25.23 -25.24
C VAL A 303 3.66 -26.70 -25.66
N LYS A 304 2.84 -27.50 -24.98
CA LYS A 304 2.61 -28.93 -25.24
C LYS A 304 1.32 -29.17 -26.03
#